data_797bf79b9a5ee08425dba75687cd4196
#
_entry.id   797bf79b9a5ee08425dba75687cd4196
#
_cell.length_a   1.000
_cell.length_b   1.000
_cell.length_c   1.000
_cell.angle_alpha   90.00
_cell.angle_beta   90.00
_cell.angle_gamma   90.00
#
_symmetry.space_group_name_H-M   'P 1'
#
loop_
_entity.id
_entity.type
_entity.pdbx_description
1 polymer ?
#
loop_
_entity_poly.entity_id
_entity_poly.type
_entity_poly.pdbx_seq_one_letter_code
_entity_poly.pdbx_strand_id
1 'polypeptide(L)'
;MGKEAITKELEKRRIPELLRLSDNTPVDTPQLWETRRKEIRDILQKECYGYIPETGWETEWETVSEEENAFGGKARMRTVDVRIRSGRGYVSYPFQLTVPKNIEKPPVFLYLSFFPLSSAEIVEEITDNGFAVARVSYQDIAPDQNDGFQNGPGSLFPGNAYDSWGKLGVWAWGLSRIMDYLVQEETLDAGRVAVVGHSRLGKAALLCGAMD
;
A
#
# COMPACT_ATOMS: atom_id res chain seq x y z
N MET A 1 -17.83 7.15 28.59
CA MET A 1 -16.70 6.79 29.48
C MET A 1 -15.82 8.02 29.57
N GLY A 2 -15.58 8.54 30.81
CA GLY A 2 -14.79 9.78 30.97
C GLY A 2 -13.30 9.56 30.70
N LYS A 3 -12.56 10.63 30.37
CA LYS A 3 -11.12 10.61 30.05
C LYS A 3 -10.29 9.86 31.11
N GLU A 4 -10.63 10.06 32.39
CA GLU A 4 -9.96 9.41 33.52
C GLU A 4 -10.15 7.88 33.55
N ALA A 5 -11.33 7.39 33.17
CA ALA A 5 -11.60 5.95 33.10
C ALA A 5 -10.82 5.29 31.95
N ILE A 6 -10.66 6.01 30.81
CA ILE A 6 -9.84 5.55 29.70
C ILE A 6 -8.36 5.47 30.10
N THR A 7 -7.84 6.49 30.78
CA THR A 7 -6.44 6.51 31.25
C THR A 7 -6.15 5.34 32.19
N LYS A 8 -7.01 5.09 33.17
CA LYS A 8 -6.87 3.94 34.12
C LYS A 8 -6.90 2.59 33.38
N GLU A 9 -7.73 2.46 32.33
CA GLU A 9 -7.79 1.23 31.56
C GLU A 9 -6.56 1.03 30.69
N LEU A 10 -6.00 2.10 30.12
CA LEU A 10 -4.74 2.05 29.35
C LEU A 10 -3.54 1.67 30.24
N GLU A 11 -3.48 2.22 31.47
CA GLU A 11 -2.44 1.86 32.47
C GLU A 11 -2.46 0.37 32.82
N LYS A 12 -3.66 -0.22 32.97
CA LYS A 12 -3.81 -1.67 33.21
C LYS A 12 -3.29 -2.53 32.05
N ARG A 13 -3.43 -2.06 30.82
CA ARG A 13 -3.03 -2.79 29.61
C ARG A 13 -1.52 -2.81 29.40
N ARG A 14 -0.75 -2.01 30.11
CA ARG A 14 0.71 -1.93 29.99
C ARG A 14 1.16 -1.78 28.54
N ILE A 15 0.53 -0.85 27.82
CA ILE A 15 0.88 -0.58 26.40
C ILE A 15 2.35 -0.18 26.36
N PRO A 16 3.17 -0.82 25.51
CA PRO A 16 4.60 -0.47 25.38
C PRO A 16 4.80 1.00 25.02
N GLU A 17 5.76 1.65 25.62
CA GLU A 17 6.13 3.01 25.28
C GLU A 17 6.68 3.08 23.85
N LEU A 18 6.15 4.02 23.05
CA LEU A 18 6.57 4.19 21.66
C LEU A 18 8.04 4.59 21.55
N LEU A 19 8.48 5.54 22.38
CA LEU A 19 9.84 6.09 22.36
C LEU A 19 10.77 5.40 23.39
N ARG A 20 10.73 4.07 23.42
CA ARG A 20 11.61 3.25 24.24
C ARG A 20 11.98 1.96 23.49
N LEU A 21 13.26 1.62 23.41
CA LEU A 21 13.72 0.35 22.84
C LEU A 21 13.28 -0.83 23.73
N SER A 22 13.38 -2.03 23.18
CA SER A 22 13.05 -3.28 23.89
C SER A 22 13.94 -3.53 25.12
N ASP A 23 15.14 -2.96 25.19
CA ASP A 23 16.06 -2.99 26.31
C ASP A 23 15.85 -1.85 27.31
N ASN A 24 14.75 -1.07 27.18
CA ASN A 24 14.42 0.12 27.95
C ASN A 24 15.26 1.39 27.70
N THR A 25 16.11 1.41 26.69
CA THR A 25 16.83 2.63 26.31
C THR A 25 15.86 3.69 25.79
N PRO A 26 15.87 4.95 26.27
CA PRO A 26 15.05 6.03 25.71
C PRO A 26 15.41 6.32 24.26
N VAL A 27 14.40 6.60 23.42
CA VAL A 27 14.55 6.99 22.03
C VAL A 27 14.49 8.51 21.93
N ASP A 28 15.62 9.16 21.94
CA ASP A 28 15.78 10.63 21.95
C ASP A 28 16.53 11.18 20.72
N THR A 29 16.94 10.30 19.80
CA THR A 29 17.60 10.68 18.53
C THR A 29 16.91 10.02 17.32
N PRO A 30 17.03 10.61 16.10
CA PRO A 30 16.56 9.98 14.89
C PRO A 30 17.16 8.59 14.64
N GLN A 31 18.41 8.37 14.97
CA GLN A 31 19.10 7.09 14.80
C GLN A 31 18.51 5.99 15.71
N LEU A 32 18.21 6.33 16.97
CA LEU A 32 17.53 5.42 17.88
C LEU A 32 16.07 5.17 17.44
N TRP A 33 15.43 6.17 16.82
CA TRP A 33 14.12 5.98 16.23
C TRP A 33 14.13 4.95 15.10
N GLU A 34 15.11 4.96 14.20
CA GLU A 34 15.23 3.93 13.16
C GLU A 34 15.38 2.52 13.76
N THR A 35 16.12 2.39 14.84
CA THR A 35 16.21 1.11 15.58
C THR A 35 14.85 0.72 16.15
N ARG A 36 14.15 1.66 16.81
CA ARG A 36 12.82 1.41 17.37
C ARG A 36 11.78 1.07 16.31
N ARG A 37 11.80 1.79 15.20
CA ARG A 37 10.94 1.54 14.03
C ARG A 37 11.10 0.10 13.55
N LYS A 38 12.33 -0.38 13.45
CA LYS A 38 12.63 -1.76 13.05
C LYS A 38 12.08 -2.79 14.06
N GLU A 39 12.25 -2.57 15.37
CA GLU A 39 11.66 -3.43 16.40
C GLU A 39 10.13 -3.49 16.29
N ILE A 40 9.47 -2.34 16.11
CA ILE A 40 8.01 -2.27 15.98
C ILE A 40 7.54 -3.00 14.72
N ARG A 41 8.23 -2.81 13.58
CA ARG A 41 7.92 -3.51 12.33
C ARG A 41 8.06 -5.02 12.49
N ASP A 42 9.10 -5.50 13.16
CA ASP A 42 9.32 -6.92 13.41
C ASP A 42 8.20 -7.51 14.27
N ILE A 43 7.81 -6.83 15.37
CA ILE A 43 6.68 -7.24 16.20
C ILE A 43 5.38 -7.32 15.39
N LEU A 44 5.08 -6.31 14.57
CA LEU A 44 3.87 -6.27 13.76
C LEU A 44 3.85 -7.35 12.68
N GLN A 45 4.99 -7.62 12.03
CA GLN A 45 5.09 -8.71 11.07
C GLN A 45 4.92 -10.06 11.77
N LYS A 46 5.66 -10.30 12.83
CA LYS A 46 5.63 -11.58 13.55
C LYS A 46 4.25 -11.91 14.15
N GLU A 47 3.59 -10.93 14.78
CA GLU A 47 2.40 -11.19 15.60
C GLU A 47 1.08 -10.86 14.89
N CYS A 48 1.10 -10.06 13.80
CA CYS A 48 -0.13 -9.53 13.20
C CYS A 48 -0.26 -9.79 11.70
N TYR A 49 0.76 -9.43 10.90
CA TYR A 49 0.62 -9.36 9.45
C TYR A 49 1.37 -10.44 8.69
N GLY A 50 2.33 -11.08 9.34
CA GLY A 50 3.29 -11.99 8.73
C GLY A 50 4.43 -11.26 8.02
N TYR A 51 5.53 -11.96 7.82
CA TYR A 51 6.71 -11.44 7.14
C TYR A 51 6.47 -11.28 5.65
N ILE A 52 6.62 -10.05 5.17
CA ILE A 52 6.49 -9.69 3.76
C ILE A 52 7.79 -10.03 3.04
N PRO A 53 7.75 -10.64 1.84
CA PRO A 53 8.96 -10.91 1.06
C PRO A 53 9.75 -9.65 0.76
N GLU A 54 11.08 -9.69 0.93
CA GLU A 54 11.98 -8.55 0.67
C GLU A 54 12.76 -8.68 -0.64
N THR A 55 12.86 -9.88 -1.20
CA THR A 55 13.62 -10.18 -2.44
C THR A 55 13.03 -11.35 -3.21
N GLY A 56 13.54 -11.63 -4.39
CA GLY A 56 13.21 -12.82 -5.16
C GLY A 56 12.16 -12.61 -6.24
N TRP A 57 11.99 -11.37 -6.69
CA TRP A 57 11.12 -11.03 -7.82
C TRP A 57 11.76 -9.97 -8.73
N GLU A 58 11.18 -9.87 -9.93
CA GLU A 58 11.35 -8.78 -10.87
C GLU A 58 9.99 -8.18 -11.18
N THR A 59 9.93 -6.86 -11.32
CA THR A 59 8.69 -6.15 -11.65
C THR A 59 8.88 -5.38 -12.95
N GLU A 60 7.91 -5.55 -13.85
CA GLU A 60 7.77 -4.81 -15.10
C GLU A 60 6.40 -4.14 -15.14
N TRP A 61 6.28 -3.05 -15.88
CA TRP A 61 5.03 -2.34 -16.06
C TRP A 61 4.74 -2.16 -17.56
N GLU A 62 3.49 -2.38 -17.95
CA GLU A 62 3.06 -2.18 -19.34
C GLU A 62 1.79 -1.34 -19.36
N THR A 63 1.81 -0.22 -20.12
CA THR A 63 0.59 0.52 -20.40
C THR A 63 -0.27 -0.25 -21.39
N VAL A 64 -1.44 -0.71 -20.95
CA VAL A 64 -2.36 -1.54 -21.77
C VAL A 64 -3.48 -0.74 -22.40
N SER A 65 -3.80 0.43 -21.85
CA SER A 65 -4.73 1.38 -22.48
C SER A 65 -4.44 2.81 -22.03
N GLU A 66 -4.80 3.77 -22.90
CA GLU A 66 -4.61 5.19 -22.64
C GLU A 66 -5.80 6.00 -23.17
N GLU A 67 -6.27 6.94 -22.36
CA GLU A 67 -7.29 7.91 -22.71
C GLU A 67 -6.77 9.31 -22.47
N GLU A 68 -6.45 10.02 -23.55
CA GLU A 68 -5.88 11.36 -23.49
C GLU A 68 -6.87 12.42 -22.99
N ASN A 69 -8.17 12.20 -23.11
CA ASN A 69 -9.19 13.21 -22.83
C ASN A 69 -10.24 12.72 -21.81
N ALA A 70 -9.78 12.02 -20.78
CA ALA A 70 -10.63 11.61 -19.67
C ALA A 70 -11.33 12.81 -19.00
N PHE A 71 -12.52 12.57 -18.47
CA PHE A 71 -13.34 13.57 -17.78
C PHE A 71 -13.56 14.86 -18.59
N GLY A 72 -13.93 14.68 -19.88
CA GLY A 72 -14.17 15.82 -20.76
C GLY A 72 -12.90 16.62 -21.13
N GLY A 73 -11.74 15.98 -21.10
CA GLY A 73 -10.46 16.58 -21.47
C GLY A 73 -9.65 17.16 -20.30
N LYS A 74 -10.13 17.04 -19.06
CA LYS A 74 -9.47 17.54 -17.86
C LYS A 74 -8.24 16.73 -17.46
N ALA A 75 -8.21 15.44 -17.78
CA ALA A 75 -7.17 14.50 -17.35
C ALA A 75 -6.70 13.60 -18.49
N ARG A 76 -5.53 12.99 -18.30
CA ARG A 76 -5.10 11.76 -18.98
C ARG A 76 -5.35 10.60 -18.04
N MET A 77 -5.81 9.50 -18.60
CA MET A 77 -6.03 8.27 -17.85
C MET A 77 -5.40 7.10 -18.60
N ARG A 78 -4.64 6.29 -17.90
CA ARG A 78 -4.06 5.08 -18.45
C ARG A 78 -4.21 3.90 -17.52
N THR A 79 -4.39 2.73 -18.07
CA THR A 79 -4.34 1.47 -17.34
C THR A 79 -2.97 0.85 -17.54
N VAL A 80 -2.32 0.49 -16.44
CA VAL A 80 -0.99 -0.09 -16.42
C VAL A 80 -1.05 -1.45 -15.74
N ASP A 81 -0.55 -2.48 -16.39
CA ASP A 81 -0.35 -3.79 -15.78
C ASP A 81 0.96 -3.82 -15.01
N VAL A 82 0.86 -4.17 -13.73
CA VAL A 82 2.01 -4.56 -12.90
C VAL A 82 2.27 -6.04 -13.15
N ARG A 83 3.45 -6.37 -13.66
CA ARG A 83 3.86 -7.73 -13.99
C ARG A 83 4.98 -8.17 -13.09
N ILE A 84 4.79 -9.26 -12.38
CA ILE A 84 5.73 -9.73 -11.36
C ILE A 84 6.15 -11.14 -11.70
N ARG A 85 7.46 -11.37 -11.76
CA ARG A 85 8.09 -12.68 -11.97
C ARG A 85 8.90 -13.08 -10.76
N SER A 86 8.86 -14.34 -10.43
CA SER A 86 9.74 -14.98 -9.47
C SER A 86 10.18 -16.35 -9.99
N GLY A 87 11.08 -17.01 -9.28
CA GLY A 87 11.46 -18.40 -9.61
C GLY A 87 10.30 -19.40 -9.56
N ARG A 88 9.11 -19.02 -9.07
CA ARG A 88 7.92 -19.86 -8.95
C ARG A 88 6.83 -19.58 -9.99
N GLY A 89 6.96 -18.51 -10.75
CA GLY A 89 5.96 -18.18 -11.76
C GLY A 89 5.80 -16.68 -12.01
N TYR A 90 4.61 -16.34 -12.46
CA TYR A 90 4.24 -15.02 -12.94
C TYR A 90 2.84 -14.66 -12.46
N VAL A 91 2.65 -13.42 -12.06
CA VAL A 91 1.33 -12.81 -11.81
C VAL A 91 1.28 -11.40 -12.39
N SER A 92 0.08 -10.93 -12.73
CA SER A 92 -0.14 -9.54 -13.09
C SER A 92 -1.45 -9.03 -12.52
N TYR A 93 -1.53 -7.72 -12.34
CA TYR A 93 -2.76 -7.01 -11.98
C TYR A 93 -2.72 -5.59 -12.52
N PRO A 94 -3.87 -5.03 -12.96
CA PRO A 94 -3.94 -3.68 -13.48
C PRO A 94 -4.09 -2.66 -12.36
N PHE A 95 -3.57 -1.46 -12.58
CA PHE A 95 -4.00 -0.25 -11.90
C PHE A 95 -4.29 0.86 -12.91
N GLN A 96 -5.07 1.85 -12.50
CA GLN A 96 -5.41 3.00 -13.34
C GLN A 96 -4.76 4.25 -12.78
N LEU A 97 -3.98 4.94 -13.60
CA LEU A 97 -3.37 6.22 -13.28
C LEU A 97 -4.12 7.34 -14.00
N THR A 98 -4.66 8.26 -13.23
CA THR A 98 -5.33 9.47 -13.72
C THR A 98 -4.51 10.69 -13.33
N VAL A 99 -4.12 11.52 -14.30
CA VAL A 99 -3.27 12.69 -14.11
C VAL A 99 -3.99 13.95 -14.63
N PRO A 100 -4.24 14.98 -13.80
CA PRO A 100 -4.81 16.25 -14.25
C PRO A 100 -3.89 16.95 -15.25
N LYS A 101 -4.46 17.54 -16.31
CA LYS A 101 -3.68 18.23 -17.35
C LYS A 101 -3.23 19.64 -17.00
N ASN A 102 -3.90 20.26 -16.04
CA ASN A 102 -3.70 21.67 -15.65
C ASN A 102 -2.69 21.86 -14.50
N ILE A 103 -2.11 20.77 -14.01
CA ILE A 103 -1.13 20.78 -12.91
C ILE A 103 0.16 20.13 -13.39
N GLU A 104 1.26 20.85 -13.28
CA GLU A 104 2.59 20.30 -13.49
C GLU A 104 3.02 19.53 -12.23
N LYS A 105 3.37 18.25 -12.41
CA LYS A 105 3.78 17.33 -11.34
C LYS A 105 2.83 17.31 -10.14
N PRO A 106 1.57 16.88 -10.34
CA PRO A 106 0.60 16.80 -9.24
C PRO A 106 1.05 15.78 -8.18
N PRO A 107 0.74 16.05 -6.90
CA PRO A 107 0.84 15.02 -5.85
C PRO A 107 -0.16 13.89 -6.11
N VAL A 108 0.09 12.71 -5.55
CA VAL A 108 -0.62 11.49 -5.91
C VAL A 108 -1.36 10.87 -4.74
N PHE A 109 -2.60 10.44 -4.96
CA PHE A 109 -3.25 9.45 -4.11
C PHE A 109 -3.04 8.06 -4.69
N LEU A 110 -2.35 7.18 -3.96
CA LEU A 110 -2.28 5.74 -4.22
C LEU A 110 -3.47 5.07 -3.52
N TYR A 111 -4.51 4.74 -4.28
CA TYR A 111 -5.81 4.39 -3.73
C TYR A 111 -6.15 2.91 -3.93
N LEU A 112 -6.25 2.19 -2.82
CA LEU A 112 -6.73 0.81 -2.77
C LEU A 112 -8.26 0.79 -2.64
N SER A 113 -8.95 0.43 -3.72
CA SER A 113 -10.40 0.49 -3.83
C SER A 113 -11.08 -0.84 -3.57
N PHE A 114 -12.32 -0.79 -3.03
CA PHE A 114 -13.23 -1.92 -2.97
C PHE A 114 -13.90 -2.25 -4.31
N PHE A 115 -13.89 -1.31 -5.24
CA PHE A 115 -14.61 -1.42 -6.49
C PHE A 115 -13.68 -1.72 -7.68
N PRO A 116 -14.18 -2.36 -8.74
CA PRO A 116 -13.39 -2.60 -9.94
C PRO A 116 -13.02 -1.29 -10.63
N LEU A 117 -11.99 -1.30 -11.48
CA LEU A 117 -11.53 -0.11 -12.20
C LEU A 117 -12.60 0.50 -13.14
N SER A 118 -13.57 -0.30 -13.58
CA SER A 118 -14.71 0.15 -14.40
C SER A 118 -15.77 0.93 -13.64
N SER A 119 -15.74 0.97 -12.31
CA SER A 119 -16.72 1.71 -11.52
C SER A 119 -16.48 3.22 -11.56
N ALA A 120 -17.57 3.98 -11.58
CA ALA A 120 -17.50 5.42 -11.32
C ALA A 120 -17.20 5.63 -9.82
N GLU A 121 -16.09 6.26 -9.54
CA GLU A 121 -15.68 6.63 -8.19
C GLU A 121 -15.32 8.12 -8.13
N ILE A 122 -14.94 8.56 -6.96
CA ILE A 122 -14.50 9.92 -6.63
C ILE A 122 -13.24 10.42 -7.39
N VAL A 123 -12.73 9.66 -8.37
CA VAL A 123 -11.49 9.96 -9.09
C VAL A 123 -11.54 11.32 -9.80
N GLU A 124 -12.66 11.65 -10.48
CA GLU A 124 -12.81 12.95 -11.14
C GLU A 124 -12.75 14.10 -10.13
N GLU A 125 -13.42 13.98 -8.98
CA GLU A 125 -13.43 15.01 -7.94
C GLU A 125 -12.01 15.22 -7.36
N ILE A 126 -11.27 14.15 -7.11
CA ILE A 126 -9.87 14.23 -6.64
C ILE A 126 -9.00 14.93 -7.70
N THR A 127 -9.20 14.57 -8.96
CA THR A 127 -8.46 15.14 -10.09
C THR A 127 -8.78 16.63 -10.29
N ASP A 128 -10.06 17.01 -10.16
CA ASP A 128 -10.49 18.42 -10.21
C ASP A 128 -9.87 19.27 -9.09
N ASN A 129 -9.52 18.64 -7.96
CA ASN A 129 -8.78 19.27 -6.85
C ASN A 129 -7.25 19.27 -7.04
N GLY A 130 -6.74 18.88 -8.19
CA GLY A 130 -5.33 19.01 -8.54
C GLY A 130 -4.42 17.86 -8.10
N PHE A 131 -4.98 16.69 -7.81
CA PHE A 131 -4.23 15.48 -7.45
C PHE A 131 -4.29 14.44 -8.57
N ALA A 132 -3.20 13.73 -8.79
CA ALA A 132 -3.23 12.49 -9.54
C ALA A 132 -3.75 11.34 -8.66
N VAL A 133 -4.34 10.32 -9.30
CA VAL A 133 -4.86 9.14 -8.61
C VAL A 133 -4.32 7.89 -9.29
N ALA A 134 -3.56 7.08 -8.55
CA ALA A 134 -3.21 5.72 -8.92
C ALA A 134 -4.15 4.77 -8.18
N ARG A 135 -5.18 4.26 -8.86
CA ARG A 135 -6.22 3.42 -8.27
C ARG A 135 -6.07 1.96 -8.66
N VAL A 136 -6.19 1.07 -7.69
CA VAL A 136 -6.21 -0.38 -7.90
C VAL A 136 -7.34 -1.02 -7.10
N SER A 137 -8.02 -2.01 -7.67
CA SER A 137 -8.94 -2.85 -6.92
C SER A 137 -8.15 -3.89 -6.11
N TYR A 138 -8.49 -4.05 -4.84
CA TYR A 138 -7.88 -5.08 -4.00
C TYR A 138 -8.06 -6.50 -4.56
N GLN A 139 -9.19 -6.73 -5.24
CA GLN A 139 -9.51 -8.01 -5.88
C GLN A 139 -8.56 -8.34 -7.03
N ASP A 140 -8.09 -7.31 -7.75
CA ASP A 140 -7.17 -7.48 -8.87
C ASP A 140 -5.76 -7.85 -8.35
N ILE A 141 -5.33 -7.32 -7.21
CA ILE A 141 -4.08 -7.74 -6.56
C ILE A 141 -4.21 -9.17 -6.05
N ALA A 142 -5.21 -9.46 -5.24
CA ALA A 142 -5.49 -10.80 -4.72
C ALA A 142 -6.93 -10.88 -4.18
N PRO A 143 -7.72 -11.91 -4.56
CA PRO A 143 -9.07 -12.09 -4.04
C PRO A 143 -9.11 -12.22 -2.50
N ASP A 144 -10.14 -11.61 -1.89
CA ASP A 144 -10.39 -11.73 -0.45
C ASP A 144 -11.16 -13.02 -0.14
N GLN A 145 -10.48 -14.12 -0.27
CA GLN A 145 -11.03 -15.45 -0.03
C GLN A 145 -9.97 -16.39 0.57
N ASN A 146 -10.42 -17.45 1.20
CA ASN A 146 -9.55 -18.50 1.71
C ASN A 146 -9.16 -19.46 0.57
N ASP A 147 -8.22 -19.03 -0.26
CA ASP A 147 -7.73 -19.75 -1.44
C ASP A 147 -6.36 -20.41 -1.24
N GLY A 148 -5.86 -20.46 -0.01
CA GLY A 148 -4.52 -20.96 0.28
C GLY A 148 -3.40 -20.18 -0.41
N PHE A 149 -3.62 -18.89 -0.70
CA PHE A 149 -2.69 -18.02 -1.43
C PHE A 149 -2.36 -18.51 -2.85
N GLN A 150 -3.30 -19.17 -3.52
CA GLN A 150 -3.11 -19.64 -4.90
C GLN A 150 -3.27 -18.52 -5.94
N ASN A 151 -3.82 -17.36 -5.54
CA ASN A 151 -4.06 -16.22 -6.44
C ASN A 151 -3.26 -14.99 -6.02
N GLY A 152 -2.87 -14.20 -7.03
CA GLY A 152 -2.11 -12.97 -6.86
C GLY A 152 -0.67 -13.21 -6.36
N PRO A 153 0.02 -12.16 -5.88
CA PRO A 153 1.41 -12.24 -5.45
C PRO A 153 1.69 -13.30 -4.36
N GLY A 154 0.69 -13.64 -3.56
CA GLY A 154 0.80 -14.70 -2.55
C GLY A 154 1.19 -16.06 -3.14
N SER A 155 0.82 -16.37 -4.39
CA SER A 155 1.18 -17.61 -5.07
C SER A 155 2.67 -17.71 -5.41
N LEU A 156 3.32 -16.57 -5.58
CA LEU A 156 4.76 -16.50 -5.87
C LEU A 156 5.64 -16.75 -4.63
N PHE A 157 5.08 -16.47 -3.45
CA PHE A 157 5.80 -16.56 -2.17
C PHE A 157 4.95 -17.31 -1.14
N PRO A 158 4.65 -18.60 -1.38
CA PRO A 158 3.83 -19.38 -0.45
C PRO A 158 4.54 -19.49 0.90
N GLY A 159 3.85 -19.06 1.93
CA GLY A 159 4.30 -19.23 3.29
C GLY A 159 3.93 -20.61 3.82
N ASN A 160 4.83 -21.20 4.60
CA ASN A 160 4.60 -22.47 5.29
C ASN A 160 4.72 -22.32 6.82
N ALA A 161 5.00 -21.13 7.30
CA ALA A 161 5.21 -20.83 8.71
C ALA A 161 4.01 -20.06 9.29
N TYR A 162 3.87 -20.15 10.61
CA TYR A 162 2.84 -19.42 11.35
C TYR A 162 2.87 -17.90 11.14
N ASP A 163 4.06 -17.36 10.90
CA ASP A 163 4.36 -15.94 10.69
C ASP A 163 4.44 -15.54 9.21
N SER A 164 3.94 -16.38 8.31
CA SER A 164 3.82 -16.03 6.89
C SER A 164 2.78 -14.93 6.67
N TRP A 165 3.03 -14.09 5.68
CA TRP A 165 2.17 -12.95 5.38
C TRP A 165 0.71 -13.31 5.07
N GLY A 166 -0.21 -12.46 5.53
CA GLY A 166 -1.63 -12.56 5.26
C GLY A 166 -2.07 -11.70 4.07
N LYS A 167 -3.37 -11.75 3.72
CA LYS A 167 -3.94 -10.96 2.60
C LYS A 167 -3.70 -9.46 2.75
N LEU A 168 -3.70 -8.90 3.97
CA LEU A 168 -3.36 -7.49 4.19
C LEU A 168 -1.93 -7.18 3.77
N GLY A 169 -0.98 -8.08 4.05
CA GLY A 169 0.40 -7.99 3.60
C GLY A 169 0.52 -8.08 2.07
N VAL A 170 -0.22 -9.00 1.43
CA VAL A 170 -0.24 -9.14 -0.04
C VAL A 170 -0.75 -7.87 -0.72
N TRP A 171 -1.83 -7.27 -0.22
CA TRP A 171 -2.35 -6.03 -0.78
C TRP A 171 -1.40 -4.84 -0.53
N ALA A 172 -0.81 -4.73 0.66
CA ALA A 172 0.18 -3.72 0.97
C ALA A 172 1.41 -3.83 0.05
N TRP A 173 1.92 -5.04 -0.14
CA TRP A 173 3.04 -5.31 -1.03
C TRP A 173 2.71 -4.99 -2.49
N GLY A 174 1.49 -5.32 -2.94
CA GLY A 174 1.02 -4.96 -4.27
C GLY A 174 0.94 -3.44 -4.49
N LEU A 175 0.56 -2.67 -3.47
CA LEU A 175 0.61 -1.20 -3.51
C LEU A 175 2.04 -0.68 -3.63
N SER A 176 3.00 -1.27 -2.93
CA SER A 176 4.43 -0.92 -3.05
C SER A 176 4.95 -1.11 -4.48
N ARG A 177 4.49 -2.14 -5.20
CA ARG A 177 4.87 -2.33 -6.63
C ARG A 177 4.29 -1.25 -7.55
N ILE A 178 3.15 -0.66 -7.18
CA ILE A 178 2.63 0.53 -7.86
C ILE A 178 3.44 1.77 -7.47
N MET A 179 3.85 1.90 -6.21
CA MET A 179 4.73 2.99 -5.77
C MET A 179 6.06 2.99 -6.53
N ASP A 180 6.67 1.82 -6.76
CA ASP A 180 7.89 1.69 -7.58
C ASP A 180 7.71 2.24 -9.01
N TYR A 181 6.51 2.11 -9.60
CA TYR A 181 6.16 2.76 -10.86
C TYR A 181 6.06 4.28 -10.71
N LEU A 182 5.34 4.76 -9.69
CA LEU A 182 5.11 6.19 -9.49
C LEU A 182 6.41 6.97 -9.27
N VAL A 183 7.41 6.36 -8.65
CA VAL A 183 8.75 6.97 -8.47
C VAL A 183 9.47 7.22 -9.80
N GLN A 184 9.21 6.41 -10.82
CA GLN A 184 9.82 6.51 -12.16
C GLN A 184 9.01 7.42 -13.09
N GLU A 185 7.79 7.81 -12.71
CA GLU A 185 6.88 8.60 -13.55
C GLU A 185 7.19 10.10 -13.43
N GLU A 186 7.91 10.65 -14.40
CA GLU A 186 8.40 12.03 -14.40
C GLU A 186 7.30 13.10 -14.39
N THR A 187 6.09 12.74 -14.77
CA THR A 187 4.93 13.66 -14.82
C THR A 187 4.28 13.87 -13.44
N LEU A 188 4.73 13.18 -12.40
CA LEU A 188 4.19 13.21 -11.06
C LEU A 188 5.18 13.79 -10.04
N ASP A 189 4.66 14.27 -8.91
CA ASP A 189 5.47 14.55 -7.73
C ASP A 189 5.51 13.31 -6.82
N ALA A 190 6.42 12.40 -7.11
CA ALA A 190 6.60 11.16 -6.34
C ALA A 190 7.09 11.39 -4.89
N GLY A 191 7.55 12.58 -4.56
CA GLY A 191 7.87 12.97 -3.18
C GLY A 191 6.63 13.28 -2.34
N ARG A 192 5.45 13.40 -2.98
CA ARG A 192 4.17 13.70 -2.32
C ARG A 192 3.11 12.67 -2.70
N VAL A 193 3.29 11.43 -2.23
CA VAL A 193 2.31 10.34 -2.40
C VAL A 193 1.62 10.05 -1.08
N ALA A 194 0.29 10.01 -1.08
CA ALA A 194 -0.51 9.57 0.05
C ALA A 194 -1.20 8.24 -0.29
N VAL A 195 -0.89 7.18 0.44
CA VAL A 195 -1.59 5.90 0.31
C VAL A 195 -2.92 5.93 1.05
N VAL A 196 -4.00 5.51 0.38
CA VAL A 196 -5.38 5.59 0.89
C VAL A 196 -6.10 4.26 0.74
N GLY A 197 -6.92 3.96 1.73
CA GLY A 197 -7.84 2.82 1.74
C GLY A 197 -8.89 2.97 2.82
N HIS A 198 -10.00 2.23 2.70
CA HIS A 198 -11.08 2.25 3.68
C HIS A 198 -11.20 0.90 4.41
N SER A 199 -11.56 0.92 5.70
CA SER A 199 -11.79 -0.29 6.52
C SER A 199 -10.58 -1.24 6.50
N ARG A 200 -10.75 -2.51 6.09
CA ARG A 200 -9.62 -3.45 5.95
C ARG A 200 -8.59 -3.01 4.92
N LEU A 201 -9.00 -2.30 3.88
CA LEU A 201 -8.06 -1.72 2.90
C LEU A 201 -7.30 -0.53 3.48
N GLY A 202 -7.88 0.19 4.46
CA GLY A 202 -7.16 1.20 5.25
C GLY A 202 -6.03 0.59 6.09
N LYS A 203 -6.21 -0.64 6.62
CA LYS A 203 -5.14 -1.37 7.29
C LYS A 203 -4.01 -1.75 6.32
N ALA A 204 -4.36 -2.19 5.09
CA ALA A 204 -3.38 -2.49 4.06
C ALA A 204 -2.63 -1.23 3.59
N ALA A 205 -3.33 -0.10 3.42
CA ALA A 205 -2.73 1.18 3.08
C ALA A 205 -1.76 1.66 4.17
N LEU A 206 -2.16 1.59 5.46
CA LEU A 206 -1.30 1.94 6.57
C LEU A 206 -0.05 1.03 6.64
N LEU A 207 -0.25 -0.27 6.42
CA LEU A 207 0.85 -1.24 6.38
C LEU A 207 1.81 -0.94 5.22
N CYS A 208 1.29 -0.62 4.01
CA CYS A 208 2.09 -0.20 2.87
C CYS A 208 3.00 0.98 3.24
N GLY A 209 2.43 2.09 3.74
CA GLY A 209 3.23 3.26 4.11
C GLY A 209 4.19 3.06 5.29
N ALA A 210 4.00 2.01 6.12
CA ALA A 210 4.92 1.67 7.21
C ALA A 210 6.08 0.78 6.76
N MET A 211 5.86 -0.05 5.74
CA MET A 211 6.82 -1.08 5.27
C MET A 211 7.65 -0.61 4.09
N ASP A 212 7.13 0.33 3.29
CA ASP A 212 7.79 0.88 2.11
C ASP A 212 8.85 1.96 2.40
#